data_0601953b82c644d62f378916a7816a6a
#
_entry.id   0601953b82c644d62f378916a7816a6a
#
_cell.length_a   1.000
_cell.length_b   1.000
_cell.length_c   1.000
_cell.angle_alpha   90.00
_cell.angle_beta   90.00
_cell.angle_gamma   90.00
#
_symmetry.space_group_name_H-M   'P 1'
#
loop_
_entity.id
_entity.type
_entity.pdbx_description
1 polymer ?
#
loop_
_entity_poly.entity_id
_entity_poly.type
_entity_poly.pdbx_seq_one_letter_code
_entity_poly.pdbx_strand_id
1 'polypeptide(L)'
;KGVDYFDTCFNLLLVQSLSNGQGENLIPIINKLNEFVIERIHDNFPKMTEKQRAAYWERFNEWLTFYLPRLASNQENPSILREAYNGILMAKGLLLRSLISIQDYIAHSGNEELEDIREQIQYLKRKIQYWQNSGRDEAGQEIFTAQTNMDRLQQRIYIATRNVDIMSDVYINTDSIIKNLKSGDVAIEFLGLNRDLEGSDSSTVRVKDYIAFVLKPEYKHPHIVKLCNSLSLPQNPNDLTKLYKTIWKPLECELQSVNRV
;
A
#
# COMPACT_ATOMS: atom_id res chain seq x y z
N LYS A 1 -1.22 1.75 -23.83
CA LYS A 1 -0.34 0.66 -23.38
C LYS A 1 -1.18 -0.28 -22.50
N GLY A 2 -1.19 -1.59 -22.80
CA GLY A 2 -2.02 -2.59 -22.14
C GLY A 2 -1.33 -3.26 -20.94
N VAL A 3 -2.02 -4.21 -20.32
CA VAL A 3 -1.47 -5.06 -19.22
C VAL A 3 -0.21 -5.78 -19.71
N ASP A 4 -0.17 -6.25 -20.95
CA ASP A 4 1.01 -6.88 -21.57
C ASP A 4 2.28 -6.00 -21.51
N TYR A 5 2.13 -4.67 -21.49
CA TYR A 5 3.27 -3.76 -21.36
C TYR A 5 3.87 -3.80 -19.96
N PHE A 6 3.02 -3.83 -18.92
CA PHE A 6 3.48 -3.96 -17.53
C PHE A 6 4.21 -5.29 -17.33
N ASP A 7 3.59 -6.38 -17.75
CA ASP A 7 4.16 -7.73 -17.62
C ASP A 7 5.48 -7.87 -18.38
N THR A 8 5.58 -7.26 -19.57
CA THR A 8 6.83 -7.26 -20.35
C THR A 8 7.93 -6.48 -19.63
N CYS A 9 7.65 -5.28 -19.12
CA CYS A 9 8.63 -4.49 -18.37
C CYS A 9 9.03 -5.19 -17.06
N PHE A 10 8.08 -5.80 -16.38
CA PHE A 10 8.31 -6.54 -15.15
C PHE A 10 9.20 -7.78 -15.39
N ASN A 11 8.93 -8.58 -16.41
CA ASN A 11 9.74 -9.71 -16.79
C ASN A 11 11.17 -9.29 -17.20
N LEU A 12 11.30 -8.18 -17.93
CA LEU A 12 12.60 -7.62 -18.29
C LEU A 12 13.42 -7.23 -17.03
N LEU A 13 12.76 -6.61 -16.05
CA LEU A 13 13.37 -6.26 -14.77
C LEU A 13 13.85 -7.51 -14.02
N LEU A 14 13.03 -8.56 -13.96
CA LEU A 14 13.39 -9.82 -13.30
C LEU A 14 14.62 -10.45 -13.96
N VAL A 15 14.65 -10.56 -15.29
CA VAL A 15 15.79 -11.10 -16.04
C VAL A 15 17.06 -10.28 -15.78
N GLN A 16 16.98 -8.95 -15.82
CA GLN A 16 18.13 -8.09 -15.58
C GLN A 16 18.60 -8.14 -14.13
N SER A 17 17.69 -8.25 -13.16
CA SER A 17 18.06 -8.37 -11.74
C SER A 17 18.79 -9.70 -11.44
N LEU A 18 18.45 -10.77 -12.14
CA LEU A 18 19.09 -12.10 -12.01
C LEU A 18 20.43 -12.16 -12.72
N SER A 19 20.65 -11.38 -13.77
CA SER A 19 21.91 -11.39 -14.56
C SER A 19 23.02 -10.50 -13.99
N ASN A 20 23.04 -10.24 -12.67
CA ASN A 20 24.01 -9.36 -11.99
C ASN A 20 24.02 -7.92 -12.53
N GLY A 21 22.88 -7.43 -13.03
CA GLY A 21 22.72 -6.04 -13.44
C GLY A 21 23.00 -5.10 -12.26
N GLN A 22 23.91 -4.14 -12.45
CA GLN A 22 24.11 -3.08 -11.46
C GLN A 22 22.80 -2.31 -11.31
N GLY A 23 22.46 -1.93 -10.07
CA GLY A 23 21.17 -1.27 -9.75
C GLY A 23 20.84 -0.07 -10.62
N GLU A 24 21.84 0.66 -11.14
CA GLU A 24 21.65 1.79 -12.03
C GLU A 24 20.93 1.43 -13.34
N ASN A 25 21.17 0.23 -13.90
CA ASN A 25 20.52 -0.22 -15.13
C ASN A 25 19.06 -0.59 -14.93
N LEU A 26 18.63 -0.81 -13.68
CA LEU A 26 17.25 -1.18 -13.35
C LEU A 26 16.35 0.05 -13.18
N ILE A 27 16.93 1.21 -12.81
CA ILE A 27 16.16 2.44 -12.51
C ILE A 27 15.23 2.87 -13.65
N PRO A 28 15.65 2.90 -14.93
CA PRO A 28 14.74 3.30 -16.01
C PRO A 28 13.52 2.38 -16.17
N ILE A 29 13.67 1.09 -15.84
CA ILE A 29 12.57 0.12 -15.93
C ILE A 29 11.64 0.29 -14.72
N ILE A 30 12.20 0.47 -13.52
CA ILE A 30 11.43 0.73 -12.29
C ILE A 30 10.58 1.99 -12.48
N ASN A 31 11.18 3.08 -12.98
CA ASN A 31 10.45 4.32 -13.23
C ASN A 31 9.29 4.11 -14.20
N LYS A 32 9.52 3.40 -15.31
CA LYS A 32 8.46 3.08 -16.28
C LYS A 32 7.33 2.24 -15.68
N LEU A 33 7.64 1.29 -14.79
CA LEU A 33 6.64 0.49 -14.10
C LEU A 33 5.83 1.36 -13.12
N ASN A 34 6.50 2.19 -12.33
CA ASN A 34 5.84 3.08 -11.39
C ASN A 34 4.97 4.13 -12.09
N GLU A 35 5.49 4.78 -13.13
CA GLU A 35 4.73 5.72 -13.97
C GLU A 35 3.47 5.03 -14.57
N PHE A 36 3.63 3.82 -15.10
CA PHE A 36 2.50 3.06 -15.62
C PHE A 36 1.45 2.80 -14.56
N VAL A 37 1.85 2.37 -13.36
CA VAL A 37 0.92 2.12 -12.25
C VAL A 37 0.18 3.40 -11.87
N ILE A 38 0.89 4.53 -11.72
CA ILE A 38 0.33 5.83 -11.37
C ILE A 38 -0.68 6.28 -12.43
N GLU A 39 -0.32 6.26 -13.72
CA GLU A 39 -1.20 6.61 -14.82
C GLU A 39 -2.48 5.75 -14.81
N ARG A 40 -2.35 4.43 -14.60
CA ARG A 40 -3.49 3.52 -14.58
C ARG A 40 -4.43 3.74 -13.41
N ILE A 41 -3.88 4.08 -12.26
CA ILE A 41 -4.68 4.42 -11.08
C ILE A 41 -5.41 5.74 -11.30
N HIS A 42 -4.69 6.76 -11.76
CA HIS A 42 -5.26 8.07 -12.06
C HIS A 42 -6.42 7.98 -13.06
N ASP A 43 -6.22 7.24 -14.15
CA ASP A 43 -7.22 7.11 -15.22
C ASP A 43 -8.44 6.28 -14.83
N ASN A 44 -8.28 5.29 -13.96
CA ASN A 44 -9.33 4.31 -13.73
C ASN A 44 -10.02 4.43 -12.37
N PHE A 45 -9.32 4.83 -11.30
CA PHE A 45 -9.93 4.92 -9.96
C PHE A 45 -11.15 5.85 -9.90
N PRO A 46 -11.15 7.03 -10.55
CA PRO A 46 -12.34 7.87 -10.58
C PRO A 46 -13.57 7.19 -11.18
N LYS A 47 -13.35 6.15 -12.02
CA LYS A 47 -14.40 5.43 -12.74
C LYS A 47 -14.89 4.17 -12.03
N MET A 48 -14.43 3.91 -10.82
CA MET A 48 -14.64 2.64 -10.11
C MET A 48 -15.33 2.84 -8.79
N THR A 49 -16.17 1.87 -8.40
CA THR A 49 -16.68 1.75 -7.03
C THR A 49 -15.53 1.37 -6.08
N GLU A 50 -15.74 1.52 -4.76
CA GLU A 50 -14.77 1.16 -3.74
C GLU A 50 -14.28 -0.30 -3.91
N LYS A 51 -15.20 -1.23 -4.15
CA LYS A 51 -14.90 -2.64 -4.40
C LYS A 51 -14.09 -2.87 -5.68
N GLN A 52 -14.43 -2.16 -6.75
CA GLN A 52 -13.71 -2.24 -8.02
C GLN A 52 -12.30 -1.69 -7.90
N ARG A 53 -12.11 -0.58 -7.16
CA ARG A 53 -10.77 -0.01 -6.88
C ARG A 53 -9.90 -0.99 -6.12
N ALA A 54 -10.43 -1.63 -5.08
CA ALA A 54 -9.70 -2.65 -4.33
C ALA A 54 -9.26 -3.81 -5.23
N ALA A 55 -10.17 -4.38 -6.04
CA ALA A 55 -9.86 -5.47 -6.96
C ALA A 55 -8.88 -5.05 -8.07
N TYR A 56 -8.98 -3.81 -8.56
CA TYR A 56 -8.05 -3.29 -9.58
C TYR A 56 -6.66 -3.06 -9.00
N TRP A 57 -6.58 -2.59 -7.75
CA TRP A 57 -5.35 -2.34 -7.02
C TRP A 57 -4.53 -3.61 -6.81
N GLU A 58 -5.15 -4.77 -6.56
CA GLU A 58 -4.45 -6.04 -6.33
C GLU A 58 -3.48 -6.41 -7.46
N ARG A 59 -3.72 -5.94 -8.69
CA ARG A 59 -2.82 -6.18 -9.84
C ARG A 59 -1.45 -5.53 -9.70
N PHE A 60 -1.36 -4.43 -8.97
CA PHE A 60 -0.14 -3.63 -8.83
C PHE A 60 0.45 -3.71 -7.42
N ASN A 61 -0.38 -4.12 -6.47
CA ASN A 61 -0.01 -4.14 -5.06
C ASN A 61 1.23 -4.99 -4.81
N GLU A 62 1.33 -6.17 -5.44
CA GLU A 62 2.46 -7.08 -5.27
C GLU A 62 3.78 -6.47 -5.79
N TRP A 63 3.73 -5.73 -6.90
CA TRP A 63 4.89 -4.99 -7.40
C TRP A 63 5.41 -4.01 -6.34
N LEU A 64 4.54 -3.21 -5.76
CA LEU A 64 4.90 -2.12 -4.85
C LEU A 64 5.20 -2.57 -3.42
N THR A 65 4.60 -3.68 -2.97
CA THR A 65 4.74 -4.14 -1.57
C THR A 65 5.63 -5.36 -1.41
N PHE A 66 6.02 -6.01 -2.49
CA PHE A 66 6.86 -7.20 -2.44
C PHE A 66 8.07 -7.10 -3.35
N TYR A 67 7.89 -7.05 -4.68
CA TYR A 67 9.03 -7.13 -5.62
C TYR A 67 9.97 -5.94 -5.52
N LEU A 68 9.45 -4.72 -5.55
CA LEU A 68 10.26 -3.51 -5.51
C LEU A 68 10.97 -3.33 -4.15
N PRO A 69 10.32 -3.51 -2.98
CA PRO A 69 11.01 -3.49 -1.70
C PRO A 69 12.06 -4.59 -1.54
N ARG A 70 11.82 -5.79 -2.10
CA ARG A 70 12.79 -6.87 -2.09
C ARG A 70 14.02 -6.53 -2.92
N LEU A 71 13.84 -5.97 -4.10
CA LEU A 71 14.92 -5.48 -4.94
C LEU A 71 15.73 -4.40 -4.21
N ALA A 72 15.07 -3.43 -3.58
CA ALA A 72 15.69 -2.38 -2.79
C ALA A 72 16.52 -2.94 -1.62
N SER A 73 16.00 -3.94 -0.92
CA SER A 73 16.71 -4.61 0.19
C SER A 73 17.95 -5.39 -0.24
N ASN A 74 18.03 -5.81 -1.50
CA ASN A 74 19.14 -6.57 -2.04
C ASN A 74 20.21 -5.67 -2.70
N GLN A 75 19.79 -4.58 -3.34
CA GLN A 75 20.69 -3.72 -4.11
C GLN A 75 21.22 -2.53 -3.31
N GLU A 76 20.52 -2.10 -2.26
CA GLU A 76 20.86 -0.95 -1.40
C GLU A 76 21.19 0.34 -2.20
N ASN A 77 20.65 0.45 -3.42
CA ASN A 77 20.81 1.61 -4.29
C ASN A 77 19.88 2.75 -3.85
N PRO A 78 20.39 3.99 -3.62
CA PRO A 78 19.59 5.12 -3.14
C PRO A 78 18.34 5.43 -3.95
N SER A 79 18.41 5.33 -5.27
CA SER A 79 17.27 5.59 -6.15
C SER A 79 16.23 4.48 -6.05
N ILE A 80 16.66 3.21 -5.99
CA ILE A 80 15.74 2.07 -5.83
C ILE A 80 15.09 2.11 -4.44
N LEU A 81 15.84 2.46 -3.40
CA LEU A 81 15.33 2.64 -2.03
C LEU A 81 14.22 3.70 -1.99
N ARG A 82 14.44 4.82 -2.69
CA ARG A 82 13.46 5.92 -2.77
C ARG A 82 12.19 5.48 -3.50
N GLU A 83 12.33 4.81 -4.65
CA GLU A 83 11.18 4.31 -5.41
C GLU A 83 10.40 3.23 -4.65
N ALA A 84 11.08 2.34 -3.93
CA ALA A 84 10.43 1.35 -3.09
C ALA A 84 9.63 2.00 -1.95
N TYR A 85 10.19 3.00 -1.30
CA TYR A 85 9.50 3.73 -0.24
C TYR A 85 8.27 4.49 -0.77
N ASN A 86 8.41 5.18 -1.91
CA ASN A 86 7.28 5.82 -2.60
C ASN A 86 6.16 4.81 -2.91
N GLY A 87 6.53 3.62 -3.42
CA GLY A 87 5.59 2.53 -3.68
C GLY A 87 4.86 2.06 -2.43
N ILE A 88 5.55 1.91 -1.30
CA ILE A 88 4.95 1.51 -0.01
C ILE A 88 3.98 2.57 0.50
N LEU A 89 4.38 3.86 0.47
CA LEU A 89 3.51 4.97 0.87
C LEU A 89 2.24 5.01 0.04
N MET A 90 2.36 4.80 -1.26
CA MET A 90 1.24 4.71 -2.18
C MET A 90 0.38 3.49 -1.82
N ALA A 91 0.96 2.31 -1.68
CA ALA A 91 0.24 1.08 -1.40
C ALA A 91 -0.58 1.15 -0.10
N LYS A 92 0.01 1.68 0.96
CA LYS A 92 -0.65 1.80 2.27
C LYS A 92 -1.74 2.87 2.33
N GLY A 93 -1.65 3.91 1.51
CA GLY A 93 -2.54 5.08 1.60
C GLY A 93 -3.57 5.20 0.50
N LEU A 94 -3.34 4.61 -0.66
CA LEU A 94 -4.10 4.88 -1.88
C LEU A 94 -5.61 4.71 -1.73
N LEU A 95 -6.06 3.53 -1.28
CA LEU A 95 -7.50 3.24 -1.18
C LEU A 95 -8.20 4.16 -0.18
N LEU A 96 -7.57 4.38 0.98
CA LEU A 96 -8.13 5.25 2.02
C LEU A 96 -8.18 6.71 1.53
N ARG A 97 -7.10 7.23 0.95
CA ARG A 97 -7.05 8.61 0.47
C ARG A 97 -8.02 8.85 -0.67
N SER A 98 -8.14 7.91 -1.61
CA SER A 98 -9.12 8.02 -2.69
C SER A 98 -10.56 8.08 -2.16
N LEU A 99 -10.85 7.40 -1.05
CA LEU A 99 -12.13 7.48 -0.38
C LEU A 99 -12.34 8.83 0.32
N ILE A 100 -11.32 9.31 1.05
CA ILE A 100 -11.35 10.62 1.73
C ILE A 100 -11.56 11.74 0.72
N SER A 101 -10.79 11.78 -0.38
CA SER A 101 -10.90 12.81 -1.41
C SER A 101 -12.30 12.87 -2.03
N ILE A 102 -12.96 11.71 -2.25
CA ILE A 102 -14.34 11.69 -2.72
C ILE A 102 -15.29 12.25 -1.67
N GLN A 103 -15.12 11.89 -0.40
CA GLN A 103 -15.98 12.38 0.68
C GLN A 103 -15.81 13.89 0.92
N ASP A 104 -14.57 14.37 0.87
CA ASP A 104 -14.26 15.80 0.98
C ASP A 104 -14.86 16.59 -0.19
N TYR A 105 -14.75 16.06 -1.41
CA TYR A 105 -15.42 16.67 -2.56
C TYR A 105 -16.94 16.76 -2.35
N ILE A 106 -17.59 15.69 -1.91
CA ILE A 106 -19.04 15.69 -1.66
C ILE A 106 -19.39 16.74 -0.62
N ALA A 107 -18.67 16.76 0.52
CA ALA A 107 -18.92 17.68 1.62
C ALA A 107 -18.76 19.18 1.24
N HIS A 108 -17.89 19.49 0.28
CA HIS A 108 -17.63 20.88 -0.15
C HIS A 108 -18.34 21.25 -1.46
N SER A 109 -19.02 20.31 -2.13
CA SER A 109 -19.67 20.55 -3.41
C SER A 109 -20.95 21.36 -3.30
N GLY A 110 -21.58 21.42 -2.11
CA GLY A 110 -22.90 21.99 -1.92
C GLY A 110 -24.02 21.26 -2.66
N ASN A 111 -23.76 20.04 -3.14
CA ASN A 111 -24.73 19.24 -3.89
C ASN A 111 -25.55 18.33 -2.95
N GLU A 112 -26.78 18.74 -2.65
CA GLU A 112 -27.69 18.03 -1.74
C GLU A 112 -27.93 16.57 -2.18
N GLU A 113 -27.98 16.29 -3.50
CA GLU A 113 -28.15 14.93 -4.01
C GLU A 113 -26.96 14.03 -3.65
N LEU A 114 -25.73 14.54 -3.74
CA LEU A 114 -24.54 13.78 -3.38
C LEU A 114 -24.44 13.54 -1.87
N GLU A 115 -24.86 14.51 -1.06
CA GLU A 115 -24.96 14.34 0.40
C GLU A 115 -25.97 13.25 0.77
N ASP A 116 -27.16 13.26 0.18
CA ASP A 116 -28.18 12.22 0.40
C ASP A 116 -27.65 10.84 -0.01
N ILE A 117 -26.98 10.73 -1.15
CA ILE A 117 -26.32 9.48 -1.58
C ILE A 117 -25.28 9.02 -0.55
N ARG A 118 -24.45 9.92 -0.02
CA ARG A 118 -23.47 9.63 1.01
C ARG A 118 -24.11 9.04 2.27
N GLU A 119 -25.19 9.65 2.74
CA GLU A 119 -25.94 9.17 3.91
C GLU A 119 -26.56 7.79 3.67
N GLN A 120 -27.14 7.56 2.49
CA GLN A 120 -27.66 6.25 2.09
C GLN A 120 -26.58 5.17 2.08
N ILE A 121 -25.39 5.47 1.56
CA ILE A 121 -24.25 4.53 1.57
C ILE A 121 -23.85 4.20 3.01
N GLN A 122 -23.76 5.19 3.91
CA GLN A 122 -23.44 4.95 5.31
C GLN A 122 -24.50 4.10 6.01
N TYR A 123 -25.77 4.33 5.72
CA TYR A 123 -26.86 3.50 6.22
C TYR A 123 -26.71 2.04 5.76
N LEU A 124 -26.44 1.81 4.46
CA LEU A 124 -26.22 0.48 3.90
C LEU A 124 -25.01 -0.22 4.50
N LYS A 125 -23.89 0.48 4.73
CA LYS A 125 -22.70 -0.06 5.43
C LYS A 125 -23.06 -0.55 6.84
N ARG A 126 -23.84 0.24 7.62
CA ARG A 126 -24.32 -0.19 8.95
C ARG A 126 -25.27 -1.39 8.87
N LYS A 127 -26.15 -1.42 7.87
CA LYS A 127 -27.05 -2.55 7.63
C LYS A 127 -26.28 -3.84 7.32
N ILE A 128 -25.26 -3.77 6.46
CA ILE A 128 -24.38 -4.91 6.15
C ILE A 128 -23.68 -5.42 7.42
N GLN A 129 -23.10 -4.53 8.20
CA GLN A 129 -22.42 -4.89 9.46
C GLN A 129 -23.38 -5.55 10.46
N TYR A 130 -24.60 -5.04 10.59
CA TYR A 130 -25.65 -5.65 11.44
C TYR A 130 -25.95 -7.09 11.00
N TRP A 131 -26.17 -7.31 9.69
CA TRP A 131 -26.48 -8.64 9.18
C TRP A 131 -25.30 -9.61 9.26
N GLN A 132 -24.07 -9.15 9.05
CA GLN A 132 -22.87 -9.98 9.26
C GLN A 132 -22.76 -10.52 10.69
N ASN A 133 -23.19 -9.74 11.67
CA ASN A 133 -23.13 -10.11 13.08
C ASN A 133 -24.41 -10.80 13.59
N SER A 134 -25.45 -10.90 12.78
CA SER A 134 -26.77 -11.38 13.24
C SER A 134 -26.86 -12.89 13.42
N GLY A 135 -26.02 -13.66 12.69
CA GLY A 135 -26.10 -15.13 12.65
C GLY A 135 -27.43 -15.71 12.11
N ARG A 136 -28.26 -14.89 11.41
CA ARG A 136 -29.56 -15.31 10.89
C ARG A 136 -29.44 -15.87 9.48
N ASP A 137 -30.28 -16.83 9.12
CA ASP A 137 -30.26 -17.51 7.81
C ASP A 137 -30.49 -16.55 6.63
N GLU A 138 -31.28 -15.49 6.85
CA GLU A 138 -31.60 -14.48 5.82
C GLU A 138 -30.46 -13.48 5.57
N ALA A 139 -29.42 -13.49 6.41
CA ALA A 139 -28.34 -12.51 6.37
C ALA A 139 -27.65 -12.43 4.99
N GLY A 140 -27.45 -13.57 4.33
CA GLY A 140 -26.83 -13.62 3.00
C GLY A 140 -27.57 -12.80 1.95
N GLN A 141 -28.91 -12.93 1.89
CA GLN A 141 -29.75 -12.21 0.93
C GLN A 141 -29.82 -10.71 1.24
N GLU A 142 -29.92 -10.35 2.53
CA GLU A 142 -29.95 -8.96 2.97
C GLU A 142 -28.62 -8.23 2.70
N ILE A 143 -27.48 -8.91 2.95
CA ILE A 143 -26.14 -8.39 2.65
C ILE A 143 -25.99 -8.18 1.14
N PHE A 144 -26.37 -9.17 0.32
CA PHE A 144 -26.28 -9.06 -1.14
C PHE A 144 -27.11 -7.89 -1.68
N THR A 145 -28.34 -7.75 -1.19
CA THR A 145 -29.24 -6.64 -1.59
C THR A 145 -28.66 -5.28 -1.19
N ALA A 146 -28.12 -5.16 0.03
CA ALA A 146 -27.53 -3.94 0.51
C ALA A 146 -26.24 -3.59 -0.28
N GLN A 147 -25.39 -4.56 -0.60
CA GLN A 147 -24.20 -4.37 -1.44
C GLN A 147 -24.56 -3.91 -2.85
N THR A 148 -25.56 -4.53 -3.49
CA THR A 148 -26.02 -4.16 -4.82
C THR A 148 -26.52 -2.71 -4.86
N ASN A 149 -27.30 -2.31 -3.85
CA ASN A 149 -27.76 -0.92 -3.75
C ASN A 149 -26.63 0.06 -3.50
N MET A 150 -25.66 -0.31 -2.66
CA MET A 150 -24.48 0.50 -2.40
C MET A 150 -23.64 0.70 -3.67
N ASP A 151 -23.39 -0.34 -4.45
CA ASP A 151 -22.66 -0.26 -5.72
C ASP A 151 -23.36 0.69 -6.71
N ARG A 152 -24.70 0.66 -6.78
CA ARG A 152 -25.47 1.60 -7.62
C ARG A 152 -25.30 3.06 -7.17
N LEU A 153 -25.34 3.32 -5.89
CA LEU A 153 -25.14 4.66 -5.33
C LEU A 153 -23.71 5.16 -5.57
N GLN A 154 -22.71 4.29 -5.41
CA GLN A 154 -21.32 4.63 -5.70
C GLN A 154 -21.09 4.96 -7.19
N GLN A 155 -21.79 4.27 -8.10
CA GLN A 155 -21.78 4.62 -9.53
C GLN A 155 -22.37 6.02 -9.80
N ARG A 156 -23.40 6.43 -9.09
CA ARG A 156 -23.95 7.80 -9.20
C ARG A 156 -22.93 8.85 -8.75
N ILE A 157 -22.24 8.61 -7.63
CA ILE A 157 -21.13 9.47 -7.18
C ILE A 157 -20.08 9.56 -8.29
N TYR A 158 -19.64 8.41 -8.86
CA TYR A 158 -18.68 8.42 -9.96
C TYR A 158 -19.12 9.28 -11.14
N ILE A 159 -20.36 9.14 -11.59
CA ILE A 159 -20.88 9.95 -12.72
C ILE A 159 -20.81 11.44 -12.40
N ALA A 160 -21.10 11.84 -11.17
CA ALA A 160 -21.05 13.22 -10.73
C ALA A 160 -19.59 13.76 -10.56
N THR A 161 -18.64 12.90 -10.19
CA THR A 161 -17.26 13.27 -9.90
C THR A 161 -16.28 13.01 -11.05
N ARG A 162 -16.72 12.43 -12.16
CA ARG A 162 -15.87 11.98 -13.28
C ARG A 162 -14.97 13.04 -13.91
N ASN A 163 -15.34 14.32 -13.80
CA ASN A 163 -14.60 15.46 -14.34
C ASN A 163 -13.80 16.21 -13.26
N VAL A 164 -13.78 15.69 -12.02
CA VAL A 164 -13.07 16.28 -10.89
C VAL A 164 -11.79 15.50 -10.67
N ASP A 165 -10.68 16.20 -10.53
CA ASP A 165 -9.41 15.57 -10.17
C ASP A 165 -9.39 15.25 -8.67
N ILE A 166 -10.00 14.09 -8.32
CA ILE A 166 -10.04 13.57 -6.95
C ILE A 166 -8.75 12.83 -6.58
N MET A 167 -7.79 12.75 -7.53
CA MET A 167 -6.56 11.96 -7.36
C MET A 167 -5.32 12.82 -7.16
N SER A 168 -5.39 14.14 -7.35
CA SER A 168 -4.25 15.07 -7.23
C SER A 168 -3.52 14.96 -5.88
N ASP A 169 -4.27 14.83 -4.78
CA ASP A 169 -3.73 14.80 -3.42
C ASP A 169 -3.51 13.39 -2.86
N VAL A 170 -3.74 12.36 -3.69
CA VAL A 170 -3.64 10.96 -3.23
C VAL A 170 -2.19 10.50 -3.14
N TYR A 171 -1.28 11.09 -3.93
CA TYR A 171 0.12 10.67 -3.99
C TYR A 171 0.97 11.39 -2.94
N ILE A 172 1.54 10.59 -2.03
CA ILE A 172 2.59 11.03 -1.11
C ILE A 172 3.89 10.36 -1.52
N ASN A 173 4.97 11.12 -1.53
CA ASN A 173 6.30 10.65 -1.85
C ASN A 173 7.30 10.96 -0.73
N THR A 174 8.52 10.46 -0.86
CA THR A 174 9.62 10.66 0.09
C THR A 174 9.85 12.14 0.40
N ASP A 175 9.82 13.03 -0.62
CA ASP A 175 10.04 14.47 -0.42
C ASP A 175 8.95 15.12 0.41
N SER A 176 7.70 14.71 0.19
CA SER A 176 6.56 15.18 0.97
C SER A 176 6.70 14.79 2.44
N ILE A 177 7.18 13.58 2.73
CA ILE A 177 7.43 13.14 4.11
C ILE A 177 8.56 13.95 4.73
N ILE A 178 9.73 14.04 4.06
CA ILE A 178 10.89 14.81 4.56
C ILE A 178 10.50 16.24 4.90
N LYS A 179 9.74 16.90 4.03
CA LYS A 179 9.30 18.30 4.22
C LYS A 179 8.44 18.49 5.49
N ASN A 180 7.73 17.46 5.92
CA ASN A 180 6.85 17.51 7.09
C ASN A 180 7.51 16.99 8.38
N LEU A 181 8.64 16.30 8.29
CA LEU A 181 9.42 15.87 9.45
C LEU A 181 10.17 17.06 10.07
N LYS A 182 10.15 17.16 11.39
CA LYS A 182 10.91 18.14 12.16
C LYS A 182 12.22 17.51 12.67
N SER A 183 13.15 18.33 13.12
CA SER A 183 14.35 17.84 13.80
C SER A 183 13.99 16.94 14.97
N GLY A 184 14.57 15.74 15.02
CA GLY A 184 14.25 14.71 16.00
C GLY A 184 13.04 13.85 15.69
N ASP A 185 12.38 14.04 14.53
CA ASP A 185 11.36 13.11 14.05
C ASP A 185 11.97 11.98 13.23
N VAL A 186 11.33 10.83 13.23
CA VAL A 186 11.61 9.71 12.33
C VAL A 186 10.31 9.09 11.82
N ALA A 187 10.26 8.80 10.53
CA ALA A 187 9.18 7.99 9.93
C ALA A 187 9.69 6.56 9.71
N ILE A 188 8.93 5.58 10.19
CA ILE A 188 9.27 4.15 10.05
C ILE A 188 8.12 3.41 9.40
N GLU A 189 8.40 2.73 8.29
CA GLU A 189 7.45 1.87 7.59
C GLU A 189 7.88 0.41 7.67
N PHE A 190 7.11 -0.40 8.40
CA PHE A 190 7.34 -1.84 8.53
C PHE A 190 6.75 -2.61 7.35
N LEU A 191 7.50 -3.58 6.85
CA LEU A 191 7.08 -4.44 5.75
C LEU A 191 7.49 -5.90 6.00
N GLY A 192 6.64 -6.83 5.57
CA GLY A 192 6.93 -8.26 5.60
C GLY A 192 7.01 -8.82 4.17
N LEU A 193 8.17 -9.37 3.80
CA LEU A 193 8.47 -9.92 2.49
C LEU A 193 8.41 -11.45 2.55
N ASN A 194 7.50 -12.07 1.81
CA ASN A 194 7.40 -13.53 1.77
C ASN A 194 8.62 -14.14 1.07
N ARG A 195 9.14 -15.24 1.60
CA ARG A 195 10.21 -16.03 1.03
C ARG A 195 9.94 -17.51 1.22
N ASP A 196 10.13 -18.27 0.17
CA ASP A 196 10.05 -19.72 0.23
C ASP A 196 11.45 -20.28 0.56
N LEU A 197 11.51 -21.15 1.57
CA LEU A 197 12.71 -21.90 1.94
C LEU A 197 12.49 -23.36 1.54
N GLU A 198 13.46 -23.89 0.81
CA GLU A 198 13.50 -25.34 0.54
C GLU A 198 13.91 -26.07 1.81
N GLY A 199 13.06 -26.96 2.30
CA GLY A 199 13.37 -27.88 3.39
C GLY A 199 14.25 -29.05 2.89
N SER A 200 14.92 -29.71 3.81
CA SER A 200 15.78 -30.86 3.52
C SER A 200 15.06 -32.05 2.90
N ASP A 201 13.75 -32.10 2.99
CA ASP A 201 12.84 -33.16 2.48
C ASP A 201 12.05 -32.72 1.24
N SER A 202 12.51 -31.69 0.51
CA SER A 202 11.82 -31.07 -0.62
C SER A 202 10.49 -30.38 -0.24
N SER A 203 10.21 -30.22 1.04
CA SER A 203 9.10 -29.39 1.48
C SER A 203 9.44 -27.91 1.33
N THR A 204 8.44 -27.10 0.95
CA THR A 204 8.60 -25.64 0.88
C THR A 204 8.00 -25.01 2.12
N VAL A 205 8.82 -24.31 2.90
CA VAL A 205 8.35 -23.55 4.07
C VAL A 205 8.29 -22.07 3.71
N ARG A 206 7.10 -21.49 3.79
CA ARG A 206 6.93 -20.05 3.58
C ARG A 206 7.34 -19.27 4.83
N VAL A 207 8.33 -18.43 4.70
CA VAL A 207 8.86 -17.54 5.74
C VAL A 207 8.61 -16.10 5.34
N LYS A 208 8.36 -15.24 6.30
CA LYS A 208 8.22 -13.81 6.08
C LYS A 208 9.42 -13.09 6.71
N ASP A 209 10.23 -12.42 5.89
CA ASP A 209 11.29 -11.54 6.35
C ASP A 209 10.72 -10.15 6.66
N TYR A 210 10.98 -9.61 7.85
CA TYR A 210 10.53 -8.29 8.26
C TYR A 210 11.65 -7.27 8.09
N ILE A 211 11.33 -6.18 7.44
CA ILE A 211 12.22 -5.04 7.24
C ILE A 211 11.54 -3.76 7.68
N ALA A 212 12.30 -2.72 7.95
CA ALA A 212 11.81 -1.37 8.17
C ALA A 212 12.49 -0.41 7.21
N PHE A 213 11.72 0.48 6.59
CA PHE A 213 12.23 1.67 5.95
C PHE A 213 12.23 2.80 6.97
N VAL A 214 13.36 3.45 7.14
CA VAL A 214 13.56 4.54 8.11
C VAL A 214 13.90 5.81 7.37
N LEU A 215 13.18 6.89 7.65
CA LEU A 215 13.38 8.19 7.03
C LEU A 215 13.43 9.28 8.10
N LYS A 216 14.49 10.10 8.05
CA LYS A 216 14.68 11.29 8.91
C LYS A 216 14.75 12.56 8.09
N PRO A 217 14.58 13.75 8.70
CA PRO A 217 14.64 15.04 7.98
C PRO A 217 15.96 15.25 7.23
N GLU A 218 17.07 14.75 7.79
CA GLU A 218 18.42 14.89 7.22
C GLU A 218 18.77 13.85 6.15
N TYR A 219 17.90 12.83 5.93
CA TYR A 219 18.16 11.78 4.98
C TYR A 219 17.79 12.18 3.55
N LYS A 220 18.65 11.86 2.58
CA LYS A 220 18.36 12.06 1.15
C LYS A 220 17.49 10.95 0.55
N HIS A 221 17.49 9.79 1.17
CA HIS A 221 16.73 8.60 0.80
C HIS A 221 16.46 7.78 2.06
N PRO A 222 15.42 6.93 2.08
CA PRO A 222 15.18 6.05 3.21
C PRO A 222 16.31 5.02 3.39
N HIS A 223 16.57 4.64 4.63
CA HIS A 223 17.44 3.50 4.97
C HIS A 223 16.60 2.25 5.16
N ILE A 224 17.13 1.07 4.85
CA ILE A 224 16.52 -0.21 5.17
C ILE A 224 17.24 -0.82 6.39
N VAL A 225 16.43 -1.24 7.37
CA VAL A 225 16.85 -2.04 8.51
C VAL A 225 16.24 -3.42 8.40
N LYS A 226 17.07 -4.46 8.30
CA LYS A 226 16.62 -5.87 8.35
C LYS A 226 16.36 -6.22 9.81
N LEU A 227 15.13 -6.64 10.14
CA LEU A 227 14.70 -6.87 11.53
C LEU A 227 14.84 -8.34 11.91
N CYS A 228 13.95 -9.17 11.44
CA CYS A 228 13.86 -10.60 11.78
C CYS A 228 13.08 -11.35 10.68
N ASN A 229 12.95 -12.65 10.84
CA ASN A 229 11.99 -13.42 10.06
C ASN A 229 10.87 -13.98 10.96
N SER A 230 9.81 -14.50 10.33
CA SER A 230 8.64 -15.02 11.05
C SER A 230 8.95 -16.17 12.02
N LEU A 231 10.03 -16.93 11.77
CA LEU A 231 10.46 -18.02 12.66
C LEU A 231 11.14 -17.51 13.95
N SER A 232 11.66 -16.28 13.91
CA SER A 232 12.34 -15.65 15.06
C SER A 232 11.38 -14.91 15.97
N LEU A 233 10.13 -14.68 15.53
CA LEU A 233 9.11 -14.02 16.36
C LEU A 233 8.74 -14.90 17.57
N PRO A 234 8.39 -14.29 18.72
CA PRO A 234 7.89 -15.03 19.86
C PRO A 234 6.54 -15.68 19.54
N GLN A 235 6.36 -16.93 19.94
CA GLN A 235 5.07 -17.61 19.84
C GLN A 235 4.02 -16.96 20.77
N ASN A 236 4.45 -16.46 21.92
CA ASN A 236 3.62 -15.67 22.82
C ASN A 236 3.74 -14.19 22.47
N PRO A 237 2.67 -13.52 21.99
CA PRO A 237 2.69 -12.10 21.64
C PRO A 237 2.92 -11.18 22.87
N ASN A 238 2.76 -11.69 24.10
CA ASN A 238 3.01 -10.94 25.32
C ASN A 238 4.47 -11.00 25.78
N ASP A 239 5.35 -11.73 25.10
CA ASP A 239 6.80 -11.71 25.36
C ASP A 239 7.41 -10.42 24.80
N LEU A 240 7.16 -9.32 25.51
CA LEU A 240 7.62 -7.98 25.12
C LEU A 240 9.14 -7.88 25.02
N THR A 241 9.87 -8.64 25.87
CA THR A 241 11.34 -8.64 25.84
C THR A 241 11.86 -9.25 24.53
N LYS A 242 11.28 -10.35 24.10
CA LYS A 242 11.67 -10.98 22.84
C LYS A 242 11.21 -10.15 21.63
N LEU A 243 10.01 -9.57 21.67
CA LEU A 243 9.53 -8.63 20.64
C LEU A 243 10.46 -7.42 20.52
N TYR A 244 10.85 -6.82 21.62
CA TYR A 244 11.80 -5.72 21.62
C TYR A 244 13.13 -6.12 20.93
N LYS A 245 13.71 -7.25 21.35
CA LYS A 245 14.98 -7.73 20.80
C LYS A 245 14.91 -8.03 19.31
N THR A 246 13.77 -8.52 18.81
CA THR A 246 13.62 -8.92 17.41
C THR A 246 13.21 -7.77 16.48
N ILE A 247 12.42 -6.80 16.97
CA ILE A 247 11.84 -5.74 16.14
C ILE A 247 12.50 -4.39 16.39
N TRP A 248 12.63 -3.97 17.67
CA TRP A 248 13.09 -2.63 18.01
C TRP A 248 14.59 -2.50 18.17
N LYS A 249 15.25 -3.50 18.76
CA LYS A 249 16.70 -3.47 18.96
C LYS A 249 17.49 -3.25 17.65
N PRO A 250 17.15 -3.85 16.51
CA PRO A 250 17.82 -3.53 15.24
C PRO A 250 17.70 -2.07 14.80
N LEU A 251 16.66 -1.36 15.27
CA LEU A 251 16.40 0.04 14.96
C LEU A 251 17.13 1.02 15.91
N GLU A 252 17.72 0.56 17.02
CA GLU A 252 18.30 1.45 18.05
C GLU A 252 19.31 2.46 17.48
N CYS A 253 20.12 2.07 16.50
CA CYS A 253 21.08 2.99 15.86
C CYS A 253 20.37 4.12 15.11
N GLU A 254 19.21 3.80 14.49
CA GLU A 254 18.40 4.78 13.79
C GLU A 254 17.56 5.64 14.75
N LEU A 255 17.31 5.18 15.97
CA LEU A 255 16.50 5.89 16.95
C LEU A 255 17.31 6.81 17.87
N GLN A 256 18.64 6.88 17.71
CA GLN A 256 19.46 7.82 18.48
C GLN A 256 19.06 9.26 18.19
N SER A 257 18.86 10.06 19.24
CA SER A 257 18.45 11.47 19.17
C SER A 257 17.04 11.70 18.57
N VAL A 258 16.22 10.65 18.52
CA VAL A 258 14.83 10.73 18.06
C VAL A 258 13.92 11.09 19.24
N ASN A 259 13.06 12.08 19.03
CA ASN A 259 12.07 12.54 20.00
C ASN A 259 10.65 12.06 19.67
N ARG A 260 10.39 11.75 18.38
CA ARG A 260 9.08 11.33 17.88
C ARG A 260 9.22 10.29 16.73
N VAL A 261 8.48 9.21 16.83
CA VAL A 261 8.36 8.15 15.82
C VAL A 261 6.97 8.19 15.20
#